data_1283c8dfaeefe719e3aa63ba357e0401
#
_entry.id   1283c8dfaeefe719e3aa63ba357e0401
#
_cell.length_a   1.000
_cell.length_b   1.000
_cell.length_c   1.000
_cell.angle_alpha   90.00
_cell.angle_beta   90.00
_cell.angle_gamma   90.00
#
_symmetry.space_group_name_H-M   'P 1'
#
loop_
_entity.id
_entity.type
_entity.pdbx_description
1 polymer ?
#
loop_
_entity_poly.entity_id
_entity_poly.type
_entity_poly.pdbx_seq_one_letter_code
_entity_poly.pdbx_strand_id
1 'polypeptide(L)'
;MWPIVIVAAVVALVVGLVAGVVGARIGRVSSSTTNSAVVPIPQASGDTSPRAEGTIAAIVAGALPSVVSILIEGPNGSGNGSGFVLLADGYIVTNNHVVESSLNGGTLEVEFFDGSKAEAEIVGRNLSYDIAVVKVDRDDLATLTLGDSDAVQVGDSTIAIGAPLGLDGTVTSGIVSALNRPVTAGQADGNESYINAIQTDAAINPGNSGGPLLDGKGFVIGVNSAIATLANGGRAGSIGLGFAIPSNSVKRVAEEIIATGTSTNPIMGVTLDLKYTGEGARIQQVTEGGPAAQAGLQPGDIVTSFDDRLIANSTELVVAIRSNEPGQTVPVTVSRDGSDVTVDLTLGSQKG
;
A
#
# COMPACT_ATOMS: atom_id res chain seq x y z
N MET A 1 -32.24 102.62 8.70
CA MET A 1 -31.44 101.34 8.93
C MET A 1 -32.27 100.07 8.83
N TRP A 2 -33.56 100.05 9.08
CA TRP A 2 -34.42 98.85 8.98
C TRP A 2 -34.56 98.21 7.57
N PRO A 3 -34.66 98.91 6.48
CA PRO A 3 -34.87 98.32 5.14
C PRO A 3 -33.66 97.47 4.72
N ILE A 4 -32.42 97.88 5.08
CA ILE A 4 -31.21 97.13 4.68
C ILE A 4 -31.12 95.77 5.41
N VAL A 5 -31.59 95.72 6.67
CA VAL A 5 -31.57 94.47 7.45
C VAL A 5 -32.59 93.44 6.91
N ILE A 6 -33.75 93.94 6.40
CA ILE A 6 -34.77 93.06 5.83
C ILE A 6 -34.24 92.49 4.45
N VAL A 7 -33.62 93.34 3.66
CA VAL A 7 -33.04 92.85 2.35
C VAL A 7 -31.94 91.82 2.59
N ALA A 8 -31.05 92.04 3.59
CA ALA A 8 -30.01 91.12 3.95
C ALA A 8 -30.56 89.76 4.46
N ALA A 9 -31.64 89.80 5.28
CA ALA A 9 -32.29 88.58 5.76
C ALA A 9 -32.96 87.76 4.64
N VAL A 10 -33.61 88.45 3.65
CA VAL A 10 -34.25 87.80 2.53
C VAL A 10 -33.20 87.23 1.58
N VAL A 11 -32.08 87.91 1.35
CA VAL A 11 -30.99 87.37 0.54
C VAL A 11 -30.34 86.14 1.22
N ALA A 12 -30.11 86.18 2.52
CA ALA A 12 -29.56 85.07 3.25
C ALA A 12 -30.50 83.84 3.18
N LEU A 13 -31.81 84.07 3.28
CA LEU A 13 -32.80 83.00 3.20
C LEU A 13 -32.89 82.36 1.83
N VAL A 14 -32.81 83.18 0.74
CA VAL A 14 -32.81 82.69 -0.62
C VAL A 14 -31.51 81.92 -0.94
N VAL A 15 -30.36 82.45 -0.51
CA VAL A 15 -29.06 81.78 -0.71
C VAL A 15 -29.03 80.47 0.09
N GLY A 16 -29.54 80.46 1.32
CA GLY A 16 -29.63 79.27 2.14
C GLY A 16 -30.53 78.18 1.51
N LEU A 17 -31.67 78.60 0.94
CA LEU A 17 -32.61 77.69 0.28
C LEU A 17 -32.03 77.09 -0.99
N VAL A 18 -31.35 77.92 -1.81
CA VAL A 18 -30.66 77.44 -3.04
C VAL A 18 -29.51 76.52 -2.70
N ALA A 19 -28.70 76.86 -1.71
CA ALA A 19 -27.60 75.98 -1.25
C ALA A 19 -28.13 74.67 -0.65
N GLY A 20 -29.22 74.72 0.09
CA GLY A 20 -29.87 73.52 0.65
C GLY A 20 -30.43 72.58 -0.41
N VAL A 21 -31.06 73.12 -1.46
CA VAL A 21 -31.62 72.32 -2.58
C VAL A 21 -30.50 71.75 -3.43
N VAL A 22 -29.44 72.50 -3.69
CA VAL A 22 -28.25 72.02 -4.44
C VAL A 22 -27.51 70.99 -3.61
N GLY A 23 -27.32 71.21 -2.29
CA GLY A 23 -26.69 70.23 -1.39
C GLY A 23 -27.48 68.93 -1.30
N ALA A 24 -28.84 69.03 -1.24
CA ALA A 24 -29.71 67.82 -1.20
C ALA A 24 -29.70 67.04 -2.53
N ARG A 25 -29.47 67.72 -3.65
CA ARG A 25 -29.31 67.04 -4.98
C ARG A 25 -27.93 66.39 -5.13
N ILE A 26 -26.88 67.06 -4.67
CA ILE A 26 -25.51 66.49 -4.68
C ILE A 26 -25.41 65.31 -3.70
N GLY A 27 -26.01 65.41 -2.49
CA GLY A 27 -26.05 64.32 -1.51
C GLY A 27 -26.79 63.07 -2.02
N ARG A 28 -27.78 63.22 -2.92
CA ARG A 28 -28.48 62.06 -3.52
C ARG A 28 -27.69 61.36 -4.63
N VAL A 29 -26.69 62.02 -5.20
CA VAL A 29 -25.84 61.39 -6.23
C VAL A 29 -24.69 60.60 -5.60
N SER A 30 -24.33 60.84 -4.35
CA SER A 30 -23.23 60.17 -3.67
C SER A 30 -23.61 58.95 -2.83
N SER A 31 -24.89 58.56 -2.75
CA SER A 31 -25.32 57.31 -2.16
C SER A 31 -25.63 56.24 -3.22
N SER A 32 -24.74 56.10 -4.20
CA SER A 32 -24.63 54.82 -4.92
C SER A 32 -24.06 53.82 -3.93
N THR A 33 -24.91 53.17 -3.15
CA THR A 33 -24.61 51.85 -2.60
C THR A 33 -24.23 50.99 -3.80
N THR A 34 -22.96 50.80 -3.99
CA THR A 34 -22.46 49.67 -4.80
C THR A 34 -23.00 48.41 -4.11
N ASN A 35 -24.24 48.04 -4.39
CA ASN A 35 -24.64 46.67 -4.30
C ASN A 35 -23.71 45.92 -5.22
N SER A 36 -22.60 45.43 -4.68
CA SER A 36 -21.85 44.36 -5.35
C SER A 36 -22.86 43.22 -5.48
N ALA A 37 -23.50 43.18 -6.66
CA ALA A 37 -24.35 42.07 -6.99
C ALA A 37 -23.44 40.85 -6.93
N VAL A 38 -23.58 40.04 -5.87
CA VAL A 38 -22.95 38.74 -5.81
C VAL A 38 -23.51 37.95 -6.99
N VAL A 39 -22.67 37.75 -7.98
CA VAL A 39 -23.04 36.92 -9.13
C VAL A 39 -23.13 35.48 -8.57
N PRO A 40 -24.32 34.86 -8.54
CA PRO A 40 -24.45 33.53 -8.06
C PRO A 40 -23.71 32.58 -9.00
N ILE A 41 -22.65 31.97 -8.51
CA ILE A 41 -21.95 30.93 -9.23
C ILE A 41 -22.80 29.66 -9.10
N PRO A 42 -23.28 29.05 -10.21
CA PRO A 42 -24.04 27.81 -10.16
C PRO A 42 -23.20 26.71 -9.50
N GLN A 43 -23.72 26.08 -8.44
CA GLN A 43 -23.12 24.94 -7.79
C GLN A 43 -24.12 23.79 -7.81
N ALA A 44 -23.71 22.62 -8.27
CA ALA A 44 -24.52 21.41 -8.20
C ALA A 44 -24.76 21.05 -6.73
N SER A 45 -25.97 20.64 -6.39
CA SER A 45 -26.26 20.06 -5.09
C SER A 45 -25.54 18.71 -4.97
N GLY A 46 -24.70 18.54 -3.93
CA GLY A 46 -24.06 17.25 -3.64
C GLY A 46 -25.10 16.19 -3.28
N ASP A 47 -25.00 15.02 -3.87
CA ASP A 47 -25.73 13.85 -3.43
C ASP A 47 -24.92 13.14 -2.35
N THR A 48 -25.41 13.08 -1.12
CA THR A 48 -24.81 12.42 0.05
C THR A 48 -25.36 11.01 0.27
N SER A 49 -26.20 10.50 -0.64
CA SER A 49 -26.72 9.13 -0.57
C SER A 49 -25.59 8.09 -0.63
N PRO A 50 -25.76 6.94 0.02
CA PRO A 50 -24.84 5.81 -0.15
C PRO A 50 -24.64 5.48 -1.62
N ARG A 51 -23.41 5.22 -2.02
CA ARG A 51 -23.09 4.87 -3.41
C ARG A 51 -23.61 3.47 -3.75
N ALA A 52 -23.94 3.25 -5.02
CA ALA A 52 -24.40 1.95 -5.50
C ALA A 52 -23.34 0.87 -5.22
N GLU A 53 -23.81 -0.34 -4.87
CA GLU A 53 -22.94 -1.51 -4.71
C GLU A 53 -22.06 -1.72 -5.95
N GLY A 54 -20.84 -2.22 -5.75
CA GLY A 54 -19.85 -2.43 -6.81
C GLY A 54 -19.13 -1.16 -7.29
N THR A 55 -19.47 0.02 -6.79
CA THR A 55 -18.66 1.22 -7.05
C THR A 55 -17.44 1.26 -6.14
N ILE A 56 -16.33 1.83 -6.63
CA ILE A 56 -15.11 2.02 -5.82
C ILE A 56 -15.44 2.71 -4.49
N ALA A 57 -16.29 3.73 -4.52
CA ALA A 57 -16.68 4.46 -3.31
C ALA A 57 -17.43 3.58 -2.29
N ALA A 58 -18.30 2.65 -2.75
CA ALA A 58 -19.00 1.72 -1.85
C ALA A 58 -18.04 0.68 -1.27
N ILE A 59 -17.14 0.11 -2.09
CA ILE A 59 -16.11 -0.84 -1.65
C ILE A 59 -15.21 -0.20 -0.59
N VAL A 60 -14.71 1.01 -0.86
CA VAL A 60 -13.85 1.76 0.04
C VAL A 60 -14.56 2.07 1.36
N ALA A 61 -15.81 2.52 1.33
CA ALA A 61 -16.59 2.80 2.54
C ALA A 61 -16.76 1.55 3.43
N GLY A 62 -16.86 0.36 2.82
CA GLY A 62 -16.91 -0.91 3.55
C GLY A 62 -15.55 -1.36 4.10
N ALA A 63 -14.46 -1.04 3.39
CA ALA A 63 -13.12 -1.49 3.75
C ALA A 63 -12.40 -0.58 4.77
N LEU A 64 -12.62 0.74 4.71
CA LEU A 64 -11.91 1.72 5.56
C LEU A 64 -11.95 1.42 7.06
N PRO A 65 -13.07 0.98 7.66
CA PRO A 65 -13.10 0.65 9.09
C PRO A 65 -12.12 -0.45 9.52
N SER A 66 -11.66 -1.26 8.56
CA SER A 66 -10.71 -2.36 8.80
C SER A 66 -9.26 -1.99 8.49
N VAL A 67 -9.01 -0.80 7.90
CA VAL A 67 -7.65 -0.34 7.58
C VAL A 67 -7.15 0.57 8.69
N VAL A 68 -5.92 0.35 9.10
CA VAL A 68 -5.32 1.03 10.25
C VAL A 68 -4.02 1.72 9.86
N SER A 69 -3.68 2.78 10.59
CA SER A 69 -2.35 3.37 10.60
C SER A 69 -1.48 2.68 11.65
N ILE A 70 -0.26 2.35 11.31
CA ILE A 70 0.74 1.80 12.22
C ILE A 70 1.79 2.89 12.48
N LEU A 71 1.87 3.31 13.73
CA LEU A 71 2.76 4.35 14.20
C LEU A 71 3.91 3.70 14.97
N ILE A 72 5.12 4.04 14.60
CA ILE A 72 6.33 3.49 15.20
C ILE A 72 7.16 4.63 15.78
N GLU A 73 7.55 4.49 17.04
CA GLU A 73 8.56 5.32 17.66
C GLU A 73 9.73 4.41 18.07
N GLY A 74 10.91 4.66 17.52
CA GLY A 74 12.10 3.86 17.79
C GLY A 74 13.31 4.73 18.06
N PRO A 75 14.41 4.11 18.56
CA PRO A 75 15.67 4.83 18.87
C PRO A 75 16.28 5.57 17.67
N ASN A 76 15.95 5.12 16.46
CA ASN A 76 16.46 5.66 15.20
C ASN A 76 15.49 6.62 14.50
N GLY A 77 14.38 6.99 15.15
CA GLY A 77 13.36 7.88 14.61
C GLY A 77 11.98 7.29 14.63
N SER A 78 11.00 8.10 14.26
CA SER A 78 9.61 7.69 14.09
C SER A 78 9.33 7.31 12.64
N GLY A 79 8.44 6.35 12.44
CA GLY A 79 7.97 5.87 11.16
C GLY A 79 6.46 5.63 11.18
N ASN A 80 5.88 5.47 10.02
CA ASN A 80 4.49 5.08 9.87
C ASN A 80 4.28 4.20 8.65
N GLY A 81 3.26 3.39 8.72
CA GLY A 81 2.77 2.56 7.63
C GLY A 81 1.30 2.28 7.80
N SER A 82 0.80 1.35 7.03
CA SER A 82 -0.57 0.88 7.11
C SER A 82 -0.63 -0.59 7.51
N GLY A 83 -1.79 -1.01 7.93
CA GLY A 83 -2.17 -2.41 8.13
C GLY A 83 -3.65 -2.59 7.89
N PHE A 84 -4.12 -3.81 7.99
CA PHE A 84 -5.55 -4.10 8.03
C PHE A 84 -5.87 -5.22 9.01
N VAL A 85 -7.04 -5.13 9.60
CA VAL A 85 -7.53 -6.12 10.56
C VAL A 85 -7.87 -7.42 9.83
N LEU A 86 -7.18 -8.49 10.20
CA LEU A 86 -7.39 -9.82 9.66
C LEU A 86 -8.44 -10.59 10.46
N LEU A 87 -8.37 -10.52 11.80
CA LEU A 87 -9.29 -11.19 12.72
C LEU A 87 -9.90 -10.19 13.70
N ALA A 88 -11.17 -10.37 14.03
CA ALA A 88 -11.96 -9.44 14.85
C ALA A 88 -11.43 -9.27 16.29
N ASP A 89 -10.64 -10.22 16.78
CA ASP A 89 -9.98 -10.20 18.07
C ASP A 89 -8.64 -9.41 18.08
N GLY A 90 -8.31 -8.68 16.99
CA GLY A 90 -7.20 -7.72 16.98
C GLY A 90 -5.92 -8.19 16.32
N TYR A 91 -5.93 -9.27 15.52
CA TYR A 91 -4.80 -9.57 14.64
C TYR A 91 -4.82 -8.71 13.39
N ILE A 92 -3.71 -8.05 13.12
CA ILE A 92 -3.52 -7.09 12.02
C ILE A 92 -2.33 -7.53 11.20
N VAL A 93 -2.50 -7.52 9.87
CA VAL A 93 -1.41 -7.75 8.90
C VAL A 93 -0.81 -6.43 8.46
N THR A 94 0.50 -6.42 8.31
CA THR A 94 1.29 -5.31 7.76
C THR A 94 2.58 -5.83 7.10
N ASN A 95 3.43 -4.94 6.60
CA ASN A 95 4.76 -5.32 6.13
C ASN A 95 5.77 -5.46 7.29
N ASN A 96 6.76 -6.34 7.11
CA ASN A 96 7.88 -6.47 8.04
C ASN A 96 8.67 -5.15 8.17
N HIS A 97 8.98 -4.50 7.05
CA HIS A 97 9.74 -3.25 7.07
C HIS A 97 9.01 -2.11 7.81
N VAL A 98 7.69 -2.14 7.90
CA VAL A 98 6.91 -1.15 8.65
C VAL A 98 7.21 -1.28 10.13
N VAL A 99 7.26 -2.50 10.68
CA VAL A 99 7.45 -2.73 12.13
C VAL A 99 8.92 -2.86 12.54
N GLU A 100 9.85 -2.93 11.60
CA GLU A 100 11.26 -3.22 11.86
C GLU A 100 11.91 -2.21 12.82
N SER A 101 11.57 -0.91 12.71
CA SER A 101 12.14 0.14 13.55
C SER A 101 11.75 0.02 15.03
N SER A 102 10.68 -0.70 15.37
CA SER A 102 10.25 -0.93 16.75
C SER A 102 11.03 -2.03 17.47
N LEU A 103 11.78 -2.87 16.77
CA LEU A 103 12.41 -4.09 17.32
C LEU A 103 13.49 -3.83 18.38
N ASN A 104 14.10 -2.66 18.40
CA ASN A 104 15.23 -2.33 19.31
C ASN A 104 14.81 -1.41 20.46
N GLY A 105 13.67 -1.69 21.07
CA GLY A 105 13.12 -0.91 22.20
C GLY A 105 12.28 0.29 21.76
N GLY A 106 11.73 0.23 20.55
CA GLY A 106 10.70 1.17 20.10
C GLY A 106 9.30 0.75 20.56
N THR A 107 8.32 1.64 20.35
CA THR A 107 6.90 1.40 20.61
C THR A 107 6.15 1.25 19.29
N LEU A 108 5.07 0.47 19.32
CA LEU A 108 4.18 0.24 18.21
C LEU A 108 2.76 0.59 18.65
N GLU A 109 2.13 1.53 17.96
CA GLU A 109 0.77 1.96 18.21
C GLU A 109 -0.05 1.82 16.93
N VAL A 110 -1.27 1.35 17.05
CA VAL A 110 -2.25 1.25 15.97
C VAL A 110 -3.29 2.34 16.15
N GLU A 111 -3.49 3.15 15.13
CA GLU A 111 -4.57 4.13 15.06
C GLU A 111 -5.64 3.62 14.09
N PHE A 112 -6.87 3.51 14.60
CA PHE A 112 -8.04 3.01 13.88
C PHE A 112 -8.76 4.12 13.12
N PHE A 113 -9.64 3.74 12.21
CA PHE A 113 -10.43 4.65 11.40
C PHE A 113 -11.25 5.67 12.21
N ASP A 114 -11.67 5.32 13.41
CA ASP A 114 -12.42 6.21 14.33
C ASP A 114 -11.51 7.18 15.11
N GLY A 115 -10.20 7.17 14.85
CA GLY A 115 -9.19 7.97 15.53
C GLY A 115 -8.77 7.41 16.89
N SER A 116 -9.36 6.31 17.35
CA SER A 116 -8.92 5.64 18.57
C SER A 116 -7.58 4.94 18.37
N LYS A 117 -6.80 4.81 19.44
CA LYS A 117 -5.47 4.22 19.43
C LYS A 117 -5.35 3.06 20.39
N ALA A 118 -4.50 2.10 20.05
CA ALA A 118 -4.15 0.98 20.92
C ALA A 118 -2.67 0.65 20.77
N GLU A 119 -2.02 0.30 21.87
CA GLU A 119 -0.69 -0.29 21.86
C GLU A 119 -0.74 -1.66 21.16
N ALA A 120 0.28 -1.98 20.38
CA ALA A 120 0.35 -3.21 19.62
C ALA A 120 1.64 -3.99 19.93
N GLU A 121 1.54 -5.31 19.87
CA GLU A 121 2.67 -6.22 20.02
C GLU A 121 2.91 -6.97 18.71
N ILE A 122 4.18 -7.20 18.36
CA ILE A 122 4.54 -8.04 17.22
C ILE A 122 4.36 -9.50 17.60
N VAL A 123 3.40 -10.19 16.98
CA VAL A 123 3.19 -11.63 17.14
C VAL A 123 4.32 -12.41 16.48
N GLY A 124 4.68 -12.00 15.28
CA GLY A 124 5.78 -12.56 14.51
C GLY A 124 5.93 -11.84 13.18
N ARG A 125 7.00 -12.19 12.47
CA ARG A 125 7.32 -11.57 11.18
C ARG A 125 8.09 -12.52 10.28
N ASN A 126 7.98 -12.33 8.99
CA ASN A 126 8.79 -13.01 7.98
C ASN A 126 9.46 -11.98 7.08
N LEU A 127 10.78 -11.87 7.21
CA LEU A 127 11.59 -10.94 6.44
C LEU A 127 11.55 -11.30 4.95
N SER A 128 11.59 -12.59 4.62
CA SER A 128 11.66 -13.09 3.24
C SER A 128 10.45 -12.74 2.39
N TYR A 129 9.26 -12.63 3.02
CA TYR A 129 8.01 -12.24 2.37
C TYR A 129 7.62 -10.79 2.66
N ASP A 130 8.39 -10.07 3.48
CA ASP A 130 8.04 -8.72 3.95
C ASP A 130 6.66 -8.65 4.62
N ILE A 131 6.31 -9.64 5.43
CA ILE A 131 5.04 -9.73 6.17
C ILE A 131 5.30 -9.73 7.68
N ALA A 132 4.47 -9.00 8.42
CA ALA A 132 4.37 -9.06 9.87
C ALA A 132 2.91 -9.17 10.31
N VAL A 133 2.71 -9.80 11.47
CA VAL A 133 1.43 -9.82 12.17
C VAL A 133 1.63 -9.13 13.51
N VAL A 134 0.77 -8.16 13.79
CA VAL A 134 0.71 -7.48 15.08
C VAL A 134 -0.61 -7.75 15.77
N LYS A 135 -0.64 -7.63 17.09
CA LYS A 135 -1.83 -7.88 17.93
C LYS A 135 -2.10 -6.67 18.80
N VAL A 136 -3.36 -6.25 18.83
CA VAL A 136 -3.89 -5.26 19.76
C VAL A 136 -4.88 -5.92 20.70
N ASP A 137 -5.01 -5.41 21.92
CA ASP A 137 -6.00 -5.89 22.90
C ASP A 137 -7.36 -5.22 22.66
N ARG A 138 -8.01 -5.62 21.56
CA ARG A 138 -9.35 -5.17 21.16
C ARG A 138 -10.12 -6.31 20.50
N ASP A 139 -11.43 -6.32 20.73
CA ASP A 139 -12.40 -7.25 20.16
C ASP A 139 -13.39 -6.51 19.25
N ASP A 140 -14.19 -7.27 18.52
CA ASP A 140 -15.28 -6.77 17.66
C ASP A 140 -14.83 -5.78 16.56
N LEU A 141 -13.59 -5.92 16.11
CA LEU A 141 -13.04 -5.11 15.03
C LEU A 141 -13.62 -5.52 13.67
N ALA A 142 -13.88 -4.53 12.81
CA ALA A 142 -14.20 -4.78 11.41
C ALA A 142 -13.00 -5.43 10.71
N THR A 143 -13.23 -6.48 9.91
CA THR A 143 -12.20 -7.26 9.25
C THR A 143 -12.29 -7.19 7.73
N LEU A 144 -11.18 -7.41 7.03
CA LEU A 144 -11.16 -7.66 5.60
C LEU A 144 -11.03 -9.16 5.32
N THR A 145 -11.68 -9.60 4.26
CA THR A 145 -11.60 -10.99 3.79
C THR A 145 -10.52 -11.09 2.72
N LEU A 146 -9.62 -12.07 2.88
CA LEU A 146 -8.63 -12.39 1.85
C LEU A 146 -9.33 -13.06 0.66
N GLY A 147 -9.01 -12.56 -0.55
CA GLY A 147 -9.37 -13.19 -1.81
C GLY A 147 -8.33 -14.22 -2.23
N ASP A 148 -8.60 -14.94 -3.31
CA ASP A 148 -7.67 -15.88 -3.92
C ASP A 148 -6.81 -15.17 -4.97
N SER A 149 -5.53 -14.92 -4.64
CA SER A 149 -4.60 -14.25 -5.55
C SER A 149 -4.25 -15.06 -6.79
N ASP A 150 -4.44 -16.38 -6.79
CA ASP A 150 -4.16 -17.24 -7.95
C ASP A 150 -5.27 -17.16 -8.99
N ALA A 151 -6.49 -16.71 -8.58
CA ALA A 151 -7.60 -16.46 -9.49
C ALA A 151 -7.57 -15.09 -10.18
N VAL A 152 -6.64 -14.20 -9.76
CA VAL A 152 -6.51 -12.82 -10.28
C VAL A 152 -5.98 -12.84 -11.71
N GLN A 153 -6.51 -11.95 -12.56
CA GLN A 153 -6.11 -11.82 -13.96
C GLN A 153 -5.62 -10.41 -14.28
N VAL A 154 -4.72 -10.31 -15.25
CA VAL A 154 -4.29 -9.01 -15.80
C VAL A 154 -5.50 -8.28 -16.37
N GLY A 155 -5.69 -7.02 -15.97
CA GLY A 155 -6.86 -6.20 -16.31
C GLY A 155 -7.93 -6.14 -15.22
N ASP A 156 -7.87 -6.99 -14.19
CA ASP A 156 -8.79 -6.90 -13.05
C ASP A 156 -8.60 -5.55 -12.33
N SER A 157 -9.72 -4.96 -11.87
CA SER A 157 -9.69 -3.70 -11.12
C SER A 157 -9.00 -3.87 -9.78
N THR A 158 -8.19 -2.89 -9.39
CA THR A 158 -7.52 -2.85 -8.10
C THR A 158 -7.81 -1.55 -7.36
N ILE A 159 -7.90 -1.64 -6.02
CA ILE A 159 -8.05 -0.50 -5.13
C ILE A 159 -7.02 -0.67 -4.01
N ALA A 160 -6.01 0.21 -3.99
CA ALA A 160 -5.03 0.23 -2.92
C ALA A 160 -5.46 1.22 -1.84
N ILE A 161 -5.48 0.76 -0.60
CA ILE A 161 -5.84 1.60 0.56
C ILE A 161 -4.64 1.66 1.51
N GLY A 162 -4.45 2.83 2.11
CA GLY A 162 -3.53 3.06 3.21
C GLY A 162 -4.09 4.11 4.15
N ALA A 163 -3.58 4.18 5.36
CA ALA A 163 -3.94 5.16 6.38
C ALA A 163 -2.70 5.94 6.87
N PRO A 164 -2.00 6.68 5.97
CA PRO A 164 -0.82 7.41 6.38
C PRO A 164 -1.18 8.52 7.38
N LEU A 165 -0.49 8.55 8.52
CA LEU A 165 -0.58 9.62 9.53
C LEU A 165 -1.95 9.78 10.23
N GLY A 166 -2.76 8.72 10.31
CA GLY A 166 -4.08 8.79 10.96
C GLY A 166 -5.06 9.76 10.29
N LEU A 167 -4.74 10.26 9.09
CA LEU A 167 -5.64 11.06 8.27
C LEU A 167 -6.48 10.14 7.41
N ASP A 168 -7.72 10.56 7.12
CA ASP A 168 -8.70 9.88 6.26
C ASP A 168 -8.00 9.08 5.14
N GLY A 169 -8.20 7.76 5.14
CA GLY A 169 -7.45 6.80 4.35
C GLY A 169 -7.14 7.24 2.92
N THR A 170 -5.89 7.09 2.52
CA THR A 170 -5.48 7.34 1.13
C THR A 170 -5.94 6.18 0.26
N VAL A 171 -6.70 6.46 -0.78
CA VAL A 171 -7.23 5.48 -1.72
C VAL A 171 -6.72 5.80 -3.12
N THR A 172 -6.17 4.79 -3.77
CA THR A 172 -5.82 4.86 -5.19
C THR A 172 -6.43 3.66 -5.91
N SER A 173 -6.74 3.81 -7.19
CA SER A 173 -7.32 2.74 -7.99
C SER A 173 -6.58 2.57 -9.31
N GLY A 174 -6.59 1.35 -9.82
CA GLY A 174 -5.95 0.96 -11.05
C GLY A 174 -6.43 -0.41 -11.51
N ILE A 175 -5.55 -1.12 -12.18
CA ILE A 175 -5.74 -2.50 -12.64
C ILE A 175 -4.54 -3.37 -12.25
N VAL A 176 -4.71 -4.67 -12.31
CA VAL A 176 -3.60 -5.61 -12.34
C VAL A 176 -2.86 -5.44 -13.66
N SER A 177 -1.65 -4.92 -13.62
CA SER A 177 -0.83 -4.66 -14.81
C SER A 177 -0.01 -5.89 -15.24
N ALA A 178 0.42 -6.70 -14.27
CA ALA A 178 1.14 -7.95 -14.49
C ALA A 178 1.06 -8.84 -13.24
N LEU A 179 1.29 -10.13 -13.44
CA LEU A 179 1.41 -11.13 -12.38
C LEU A 179 2.81 -11.73 -12.38
N ASN A 180 3.14 -12.41 -11.30
CA ASN A 180 4.40 -13.14 -11.16
C ASN A 180 5.65 -12.27 -11.40
N ARG A 181 5.61 -11.00 -10.96
CA ARG A 181 6.77 -10.12 -11.08
C ARG A 181 7.78 -10.42 -9.98
N PRO A 182 9.00 -10.84 -10.35
CA PRO A 182 10.07 -11.00 -9.38
C PRO A 182 10.52 -9.62 -8.91
N VAL A 183 10.31 -9.34 -7.63
CA VAL A 183 10.72 -8.08 -6.99
C VAL A 183 11.58 -8.38 -5.78
N THR A 184 12.72 -7.70 -5.68
CA THR A 184 13.53 -7.67 -4.48
C THR A 184 13.26 -6.38 -3.73
N ALA A 185 13.08 -6.47 -2.42
CA ALA A 185 12.90 -5.33 -1.55
C ALA A 185 13.86 -5.45 -0.35
N GLY A 186 14.39 -4.33 0.15
CA GLY A 186 15.37 -4.30 1.24
C GLY A 186 16.73 -3.78 0.80
N GLN A 187 17.70 -3.82 1.72
CA GLN A 187 19.08 -3.38 1.47
C GLN A 187 19.97 -4.58 1.10
N ALA A 188 21.00 -4.32 0.29
CA ALA A 188 21.95 -5.33 -0.20
C ALA A 188 22.88 -5.92 0.89
N ASP A 189 22.46 -5.91 2.15
CA ASP A 189 23.20 -6.42 3.32
C ASP A 189 22.80 -7.84 3.76
N GLY A 190 22.01 -8.54 2.93
CA GLY A 190 21.49 -9.89 3.21
C GLY A 190 20.08 -9.93 3.79
N ASN A 191 19.47 -8.77 4.00
CA ASN A 191 18.09 -8.62 4.48
C ASN A 191 17.13 -8.32 3.31
N GLU A 192 17.28 -9.02 2.19
CA GLU A 192 16.43 -8.85 1.01
C GLU A 192 15.19 -9.74 1.08
N SER A 193 14.04 -9.13 0.85
CA SER A 193 12.79 -9.85 0.57
C SER A 193 12.71 -10.16 -0.93
N TYR A 194 12.22 -11.34 -1.26
CA TYR A 194 12.00 -11.77 -2.64
C TYR A 194 10.53 -12.08 -2.84
N ILE A 195 9.84 -11.24 -3.54
CA ILE A 195 8.38 -11.24 -3.64
C ILE A 195 7.98 -11.65 -5.06
N ASN A 196 7.06 -12.60 -5.18
CA ASN A 196 6.34 -12.86 -6.43
C ASN A 196 5.17 -11.90 -6.54
N ALA A 197 5.43 -10.66 -6.96
CA ALA A 197 4.49 -9.58 -6.80
C ALA A 197 3.36 -9.55 -7.84
N ILE A 198 2.18 -9.10 -7.39
CA ILE A 198 1.15 -8.53 -8.24
C ILE A 198 1.59 -7.10 -8.56
N GLN A 199 1.69 -6.78 -9.86
CA GLN A 199 1.94 -5.41 -10.31
C GLN A 199 0.62 -4.70 -10.60
N THR A 200 0.49 -3.46 -10.13
CA THR A 200 -0.66 -2.57 -10.38
C THR A 200 -0.19 -1.18 -10.79
N ASP A 201 -1.00 -0.46 -11.53
CA ASP A 201 -0.81 0.97 -11.81
C ASP A 201 -1.53 1.87 -10.79
N ALA A 202 -2.28 1.29 -9.85
CA ALA A 202 -2.71 2.02 -8.66
C ALA A 202 -1.48 2.59 -7.94
N ALA A 203 -1.53 3.86 -7.54
CA ALA A 203 -0.37 4.53 -6.96
C ALA A 203 -0.02 3.96 -5.58
N ILE A 204 1.10 3.24 -5.47
CA ILE A 204 1.68 2.75 -4.23
C ILE A 204 2.83 3.68 -3.84
N ASN A 205 2.72 4.29 -2.66
CA ASN A 205 3.67 5.27 -2.13
C ASN A 205 3.98 4.96 -0.65
N PRO A 206 5.07 5.52 -0.09
CA PRO A 206 5.28 5.47 1.36
C PRO A 206 4.03 5.95 2.11
N GLY A 207 3.57 5.15 3.06
CA GLY A 207 2.34 5.35 3.82
C GLY A 207 1.23 4.35 3.51
N ASN A 208 1.07 3.84 2.27
CA ASN A 208 0.16 2.72 2.02
C ASN A 208 0.84 1.33 2.03
N SER A 209 2.15 1.25 2.32
CA SER A 209 2.82 -0.02 2.65
C SER A 209 2.16 -0.71 3.84
N GLY A 210 1.89 -2.00 3.70
CA GLY A 210 1.19 -2.83 4.68
C GLY A 210 -0.34 -2.77 4.58
N GLY A 211 -0.88 -1.78 3.90
CA GLY A 211 -2.32 -1.69 3.61
C GLY A 211 -2.77 -2.68 2.54
N PRO A 212 -4.09 -2.91 2.41
CA PRO A 212 -4.64 -3.87 1.47
C PRO A 212 -4.63 -3.36 0.03
N LEU A 213 -4.40 -4.27 -0.93
CA LEU A 213 -4.80 -4.17 -2.32
C LEU A 213 -6.08 -4.99 -2.49
N LEU A 214 -7.19 -4.32 -2.82
CA LEU A 214 -8.50 -4.96 -3.01
C LEU A 214 -8.79 -5.19 -4.48
N ASP A 215 -9.61 -6.20 -4.76
CA ASP A 215 -10.25 -6.40 -6.05
C ASP A 215 -11.53 -5.54 -6.20
N GLY A 216 -12.19 -5.63 -7.36
CA GLY A 216 -13.46 -4.96 -7.65
C GLY A 216 -14.67 -5.46 -6.83
N LYS A 217 -14.49 -6.44 -5.95
CA LYS A 217 -15.51 -6.96 -5.03
C LYS A 217 -15.20 -6.60 -3.57
N GLY A 218 -14.03 -6.03 -3.29
CA GLY A 218 -13.59 -5.67 -1.95
C GLY A 218 -12.83 -6.77 -1.20
N PHE A 219 -12.42 -7.85 -1.86
CA PHE A 219 -11.54 -8.86 -1.29
C PHE A 219 -10.08 -8.43 -1.39
N VAL A 220 -9.28 -8.74 -0.36
CA VAL A 220 -7.85 -8.44 -0.35
C VAL A 220 -7.13 -9.44 -1.26
N ILE A 221 -6.61 -8.99 -2.39
CA ILE A 221 -5.80 -9.79 -3.31
C ILE A 221 -4.29 -9.65 -3.04
N GLY A 222 -3.89 -8.70 -2.20
CA GLY A 222 -2.49 -8.53 -1.80
C GLY A 222 -2.27 -7.47 -0.74
N VAL A 223 -1.01 -7.38 -0.27
CA VAL A 223 -0.52 -6.34 0.67
C VAL A 223 0.42 -5.41 -0.07
N ASN A 224 0.10 -4.12 -0.07
CA ASN A 224 0.88 -3.08 -0.75
C ASN A 224 2.32 -3.00 -0.20
N SER A 225 3.32 -2.88 -1.07
CA SER A 225 4.72 -2.69 -0.67
C SER A 225 5.38 -1.57 -1.48
N ALA A 226 5.61 -0.41 -0.86
CA ALA A 226 6.25 0.73 -1.51
C ALA A 226 7.76 0.56 -1.68
N ILE A 227 8.43 -0.27 -0.86
CA ILE A 227 9.86 -0.55 -0.98
C ILE A 227 10.16 -1.26 -2.30
N ALA A 228 9.28 -2.16 -2.73
CA ALA A 228 9.37 -2.85 -4.01
C ALA A 228 9.37 -1.86 -5.21
N THR A 229 8.67 -0.72 -5.05
CA THR A 229 8.62 0.35 -6.07
C THR A 229 9.92 1.17 -6.08
N LEU A 230 10.55 1.40 -4.92
CA LEU A 230 11.77 2.19 -4.78
C LEU A 230 13.03 1.45 -5.24
N ALA A 231 13.08 0.11 -5.11
CA ALA A 231 14.23 -0.73 -5.50
C ALA A 231 14.56 -0.64 -7.00
N ASN A 232 13.61 -0.24 -7.84
CA ASN A 232 13.79 -0.05 -9.28
C ASN A 232 14.34 1.34 -9.67
N GLY A 233 14.99 2.08 -8.74
CA GLY A 233 15.67 3.37 -9.02
C GLY A 233 14.73 4.56 -9.17
N GLY A 234 13.49 4.44 -8.68
CA GLY A 234 12.49 5.52 -8.69
C GLY A 234 12.78 6.58 -7.63
N ARG A 235 12.56 7.85 -7.98
CA ARG A 235 12.38 8.94 -7.01
C ARG A 235 11.16 8.61 -6.14
N ALA A 236 11.13 9.13 -4.91
CA ALA A 236 9.97 9.01 -4.04
C ALA A 236 8.67 9.41 -4.76
N GLY A 237 7.78 8.43 -5.01
CA GLY A 237 6.52 8.61 -5.71
C GLY A 237 6.27 7.56 -6.79
N SER A 238 5.01 7.10 -6.90
CA SER A 238 4.59 6.11 -7.89
C SER A 238 4.69 6.68 -9.31
N ILE A 239 5.33 5.92 -10.20
CA ILE A 239 5.39 6.19 -11.65
C ILE A 239 4.45 5.27 -12.45
N GLY A 240 3.38 4.74 -11.81
CA GLY A 240 2.49 3.74 -12.40
C GLY A 240 3.01 2.31 -12.27
N LEU A 241 3.99 2.07 -11.41
CA LEU A 241 4.52 0.76 -11.05
C LEU A 241 4.35 0.56 -9.55
N GLY A 242 3.24 -0.04 -9.15
CA GLY A 242 2.97 -0.46 -7.79
C GLY A 242 3.10 -1.98 -7.66
N PHE A 243 3.46 -2.47 -6.48
CA PHE A 243 3.62 -3.88 -6.22
C PHE A 243 2.89 -4.28 -4.93
N ALA A 244 2.31 -5.48 -4.93
CA ALA A 244 1.66 -6.05 -3.77
C ALA A 244 2.06 -7.53 -3.59
N ILE A 245 2.18 -7.95 -2.34
CA ILE A 245 2.45 -9.33 -1.94
C ILE A 245 1.15 -10.11 -2.08
N PRO A 246 1.09 -11.22 -2.85
CA PRO A 246 -0.15 -11.96 -3.10
C PRO A 246 -0.83 -12.46 -1.82
N SER A 247 -2.16 -12.39 -1.77
CA SER A 247 -2.96 -12.76 -0.59
C SER A 247 -2.80 -14.22 -0.17
N ASN A 248 -2.57 -15.18 -1.07
CA ASN A 248 -2.34 -16.57 -0.71
C ASN A 248 -1.04 -16.74 0.09
N SER A 249 0.05 -16.03 -0.31
CA SER A 249 1.29 -15.99 0.47
C SER A 249 1.09 -15.32 1.83
N VAL A 250 0.33 -14.20 1.87
CA VAL A 250 0.00 -13.49 3.11
C VAL A 250 -0.77 -14.39 4.07
N LYS A 251 -1.80 -15.09 3.56
CA LYS A 251 -2.62 -16.02 4.34
C LYS A 251 -1.77 -17.09 5.02
N ARG A 252 -0.97 -17.81 4.23
CA ARG A 252 -0.10 -18.89 4.75
C ARG A 252 0.85 -18.37 5.84
N VAL A 253 1.57 -17.28 5.54
CA VAL A 253 2.54 -16.69 6.48
C VAL A 253 1.84 -16.19 7.75
N ALA A 254 0.70 -15.51 7.64
CA ALA A 254 -0.04 -15.01 8.79
C ALA A 254 -0.63 -16.13 9.65
N GLU A 255 -1.20 -17.18 9.04
CA GLU A 255 -1.70 -18.35 9.76
C GLU A 255 -0.60 -19.04 10.57
N GLU A 256 0.59 -19.27 9.98
CA GLU A 256 1.74 -19.83 10.68
C GLU A 256 2.20 -18.94 11.84
N ILE A 257 2.31 -17.62 11.62
CA ILE A 257 2.71 -16.65 12.66
C ILE A 257 1.71 -16.63 13.80
N ILE A 258 0.41 -16.58 13.52
CA ILE A 258 -0.63 -16.56 14.56
C ILE A 258 -0.59 -17.84 15.39
N ALA A 259 -0.35 -19.00 14.75
CA ALA A 259 -0.33 -20.28 15.42
C ALA A 259 0.95 -20.53 16.24
N THR A 260 2.11 -20.04 15.79
CA THR A 260 3.42 -20.46 16.32
C THR A 260 4.38 -19.32 16.66
N GLY A 261 4.02 -18.07 16.35
CA GLY A 261 4.90 -16.89 16.47
C GLY A 261 5.95 -16.78 15.37
N THR A 262 6.01 -17.73 14.45
CA THR A 262 7.00 -17.75 13.34
C THR A 262 6.39 -18.35 12.09
N SER A 263 7.03 -18.14 10.94
CA SER A 263 6.62 -18.81 9.70
C SER A 263 7.79 -19.54 9.05
N THR A 264 7.49 -20.28 8.00
CA THR A 264 8.46 -21.08 7.25
C THR A 264 8.58 -20.59 5.81
N ASN A 265 9.79 -20.76 5.24
CA ASN A 265 10.08 -20.51 3.83
C ASN A 265 10.34 -21.85 3.12
N PRO A 266 9.78 -22.08 1.94
CA PRO A 266 10.18 -23.22 1.11
C PRO A 266 11.63 -23.03 0.65
N ILE A 267 12.37 -24.11 0.62
CA ILE A 267 13.76 -24.12 0.15
C ILE A 267 14.02 -25.28 -0.80
N MET A 268 14.89 -25.03 -1.76
CA MET A 268 15.43 -26.04 -2.66
C MET A 268 16.69 -26.73 -2.09
N GLY A 269 17.40 -26.06 -1.18
CA GLY A 269 18.64 -26.59 -0.59
C GLY A 269 19.85 -26.46 -1.52
N VAL A 270 19.99 -25.30 -2.16
CA VAL A 270 21.13 -24.98 -3.03
C VAL A 270 21.69 -23.60 -2.71
N THR A 271 22.96 -23.38 -3.07
CA THR A 271 23.56 -22.06 -3.19
C THR A 271 23.66 -21.72 -4.69
N LEU A 272 23.21 -20.53 -5.08
CA LEU A 272 23.23 -20.07 -6.46
C LEU A 272 24.51 -19.28 -6.75
N ASP A 273 25.00 -19.41 -7.99
CA ASP A 273 26.10 -18.60 -8.49
C ASP A 273 25.59 -17.24 -8.97
N LEU A 274 25.67 -16.23 -8.11
CA LEU A 274 25.24 -14.86 -8.40
C LEU A 274 26.11 -14.13 -9.44
N LYS A 275 27.25 -14.71 -9.86
CA LYS A 275 28.11 -14.17 -10.90
C LYS A 275 27.79 -14.73 -12.29
N TYR A 276 26.93 -15.74 -12.34
CA TYR A 276 26.51 -16.32 -13.62
C TYR A 276 25.61 -15.32 -14.37
N THR A 277 26.01 -15.04 -15.63
CA THR A 277 25.33 -14.05 -16.49
C THR A 277 24.64 -14.69 -17.70
N GLY A 278 24.63 -16.01 -17.79
CA GLY A 278 23.87 -16.75 -18.82
C GLY A 278 22.39 -16.85 -18.46
N GLU A 279 21.58 -17.39 -19.35
CA GLU A 279 20.16 -17.66 -19.10
C GLU A 279 20.02 -18.79 -18.08
N GLY A 280 19.04 -18.65 -17.17
CA GLY A 280 18.76 -19.58 -16.07
C GLY A 280 19.50 -19.24 -14.76
N ALA A 281 19.36 -20.11 -13.79
CA ALA A 281 19.99 -19.98 -12.47
C ALA A 281 20.99 -21.12 -12.24
N ARG A 282 22.29 -20.79 -12.19
CA ARG A 282 23.34 -21.80 -12.00
C ARG A 282 23.47 -22.21 -10.55
N ILE A 283 23.42 -23.50 -10.27
CA ILE A 283 23.67 -24.08 -8.95
C ILE A 283 25.20 -24.09 -8.71
N GLN A 284 25.63 -23.37 -7.66
CA GLN A 284 27.01 -23.38 -7.21
C GLN A 284 27.29 -24.55 -6.27
N GLN A 285 26.37 -24.81 -5.33
CA GLN A 285 26.50 -25.93 -4.37
C GLN A 285 25.12 -26.52 -4.08
N VAL A 286 25.09 -27.79 -3.75
CA VAL A 286 23.91 -28.54 -3.29
C VAL A 286 24.14 -28.92 -1.85
N THR A 287 23.17 -28.63 -0.98
CA THR A 287 23.20 -29.02 0.43
C THR A 287 23.07 -30.53 0.56
N GLU A 288 24.04 -31.17 1.23
CA GLU A 288 24.04 -32.62 1.44
C GLU A 288 22.79 -33.07 2.19
N GLY A 289 22.11 -34.07 1.68
CA GLY A 289 20.85 -34.58 2.23
C GLY A 289 19.65 -33.62 2.08
N GLY A 290 19.85 -32.46 1.48
CA GLY A 290 18.78 -31.49 1.21
C GLY A 290 17.88 -31.88 0.03
N PRO A 291 16.78 -31.12 -0.20
CA PRO A 291 15.82 -31.40 -1.27
C PRO A 291 16.45 -31.58 -2.66
N ALA A 292 17.32 -30.68 -3.06
CA ALA A 292 18.00 -30.74 -4.36
C ALA A 292 18.90 -31.98 -4.50
N ALA A 293 19.61 -32.37 -3.43
CA ALA A 293 20.41 -33.58 -3.40
C ALA A 293 19.56 -34.85 -3.58
N GLN A 294 18.42 -34.88 -2.89
CA GLN A 294 17.46 -36.01 -2.96
C GLN A 294 16.83 -36.10 -4.35
N ALA A 295 16.59 -34.98 -5.02
CA ALA A 295 16.10 -34.93 -6.40
C ALA A 295 17.18 -35.22 -7.46
N GLY A 296 18.46 -35.37 -7.07
CA GLY A 296 19.56 -35.66 -7.98
C GLY A 296 20.12 -34.46 -8.74
N LEU A 297 19.86 -33.26 -8.22
CA LEU A 297 20.50 -32.05 -8.76
C LEU A 297 21.97 -31.95 -8.35
N GLN A 298 22.77 -31.31 -9.15
CA GLN A 298 24.23 -31.27 -9.01
C GLN A 298 24.79 -29.85 -9.09
N PRO A 299 25.96 -29.59 -8.50
CA PRO A 299 26.70 -28.36 -8.77
C PRO A 299 27.00 -28.23 -10.26
N GLY A 300 26.79 -27.04 -10.83
CA GLY A 300 26.97 -26.77 -12.27
C GLY A 300 25.67 -26.86 -13.09
N ASP A 301 24.62 -27.51 -12.59
CA ASP A 301 23.31 -27.48 -13.24
C ASP A 301 22.80 -26.04 -13.38
N ILE A 302 22.17 -25.75 -14.52
CA ILE A 302 21.52 -24.47 -14.76
C ILE A 302 20.01 -24.70 -14.77
N VAL A 303 19.30 -24.20 -13.75
CA VAL A 303 17.84 -24.28 -13.69
C VAL A 303 17.24 -23.37 -14.74
N THR A 304 16.51 -23.96 -15.71
CA THR A 304 15.86 -23.27 -16.82
C THR A 304 14.34 -23.18 -16.65
N SER A 305 13.74 -24.11 -15.87
CA SER A 305 12.32 -24.10 -15.52
C SER A 305 12.13 -24.62 -14.11
N PHE A 306 11.16 -24.06 -13.41
CA PHE A 306 10.75 -24.44 -12.07
C PHE A 306 9.22 -24.30 -11.96
N ASP A 307 8.52 -25.41 -11.69
CA ASP A 307 7.06 -25.47 -11.62
C ASP A 307 6.41 -24.83 -12.89
N ASP A 308 6.81 -25.32 -14.07
CA ASP A 308 6.41 -24.82 -15.39
C ASP A 308 6.70 -23.35 -15.71
N ARG A 309 7.34 -22.63 -14.77
CA ARG A 309 7.79 -21.25 -14.96
C ARG A 309 9.20 -21.23 -15.52
N LEU A 310 9.41 -20.50 -16.62
CA LEU A 310 10.75 -20.25 -17.16
C LEU A 310 11.57 -19.41 -16.18
N ILE A 311 12.83 -19.78 -16.01
CA ILE A 311 13.77 -19.13 -15.10
C ILE A 311 14.86 -18.45 -15.93
N ALA A 312 14.88 -17.14 -15.93
CA ALA A 312 15.88 -16.35 -16.66
C ALA A 312 17.13 -16.05 -15.81
N ASN A 313 17.02 -16.05 -14.47
CA ASN A 313 18.12 -15.71 -13.56
C ASN A 313 17.89 -16.24 -12.13
N SER A 314 18.90 -16.04 -11.26
CA SER A 314 18.87 -16.52 -9.87
C SER A 314 17.74 -15.88 -9.04
N THR A 315 17.42 -14.59 -9.26
CA THR A 315 16.32 -13.91 -8.55
C THR A 315 14.97 -14.54 -8.88
N GLU A 316 14.73 -14.83 -10.15
CA GLU A 316 13.50 -15.49 -10.59
C GLU A 316 13.34 -16.89 -9.99
N LEU A 317 14.44 -17.66 -9.87
CA LEU A 317 14.38 -18.96 -9.21
C LEU A 317 14.01 -18.84 -7.73
N VAL A 318 14.62 -17.89 -6.98
CA VAL A 318 14.29 -17.69 -5.59
C VAL A 318 12.83 -17.32 -5.42
N VAL A 319 12.31 -16.41 -6.27
CA VAL A 319 10.91 -16.00 -6.28
C VAL A 319 9.99 -17.16 -6.64
N ALA A 320 10.35 -17.99 -7.63
CA ALA A 320 9.57 -19.17 -8.01
C ALA A 320 9.51 -20.20 -6.87
N ILE A 321 10.62 -20.48 -6.18
CA ILE A 321 10.63 -21.34 -5.00
C ILE A 321 9.66 -20.79 -3.93
N ARG A 322 9.73 -19.50 -3.64
CA ARG A 322 8.90 -18.86 -2.60
C ARG A 322 7.41 -18.72 -2.96
N SER A 323 7.05 -18.88 -4.22
CA SER A 323 5.64 -18.94 -4.65
C SER A 323 4.96 -20.24 -4.27
N ASN A 324 5.73 -21.25 -3.86
CA ASN A 324 5.26 -22.57 -3.49
C ASN A 324 5.25 -22.77 -1.97
N GLU A 325 4.79 -23.92 -1.51
CA GLU A 325 4.70 -24.28 -0.10
C GLU A 325 5.81 -25.30 0.30
N PRO A 326 6.31 -25.27 1.55
CA PRO A 326 7.14 -26.34 2.07
C PRO A 326 6.45 -27.69 1.95
N GLY A 327 7.19 -28.71 1.46
CA GLY A 327 6.67 -30.05 1.22
C GLY A 327 5.98 -30.25 -0.14
N GLN A 328 5.73 -29.22 -0.89
CA GLN A 328 5.20 -29.33 -2.25
C GLN A 328 6.25 -29.97 -3.18
N THR A 329 5.80 -30.88 -4.06
CA THR A 329 6.65 -31.48 -5.10
C THR A 329 6.37 -30.78 -6.43
N VAL A 330 7.44 -30.29 -7.07
CA VAL A 330 7.36 -29.53 -8.31
C VAL A 330 8.36 -30.06 -9.34
N PRO A 331 8.05 -30.02 -10.64
CA PRO A 331 9.02 -30.35 -11.69
C PRO A 331 10.08 -29.23 -11.80
N VAL A 332 11.35 -29.64 -11.89
CA VAL A 332 12.49 -28.73 -12.09
C VAL A 332 13.26 -29.21 -13.30
N THR A 333 13.38 -28.36 -14.31
CA THR A 333 14.21 -28.63 -15.50
C THR A 333 15.52 -27.89 -15.39
N VAL A 334 16.60 -28.61 -15.58
CA VAL A 334 17.97 -28.06 -15.60
C VAL A 334 18.67 -28.42 -16.92
N SER A 335 19.52 -27.52 -17.37
CA SER A 335 20.51 -27.84 -18.42
C SER A 335 21.77 -28.39 -17.75
N ARG A 336 22.10 -29.64 -18.03
CA ARG A 336 23.27 -30.37 -17.54
C ARG A 336 24.09 -30.86 -18.74
N ASP A 337 25.32 -30.40 -18.86
CA ASP A 337 26.24 -30.75 -19.98
C ASP A 337 25.60 -30.52 -21.36
N GLY A 338 24.75 -29.50 -21.49
CA GLY A 338 24.08 -29.15 -22.74
C GLY A 338 22.82 -29.95 -23.04
N SER A 339 22.35 -30.78 -22.10
CA SER A 339 21.12 -31.57 -22.24
C SER A 339 20.12 -31.17 -21.12
N ASP A 340 18.84 -31.13 -21.47
CA ASP A 340 17.79 -30.87 -20.50
C ASP A 340 17.47 -32.13 -19.68
N VAL A 341 17.43 -31.96 -18.38
CA VAL A 341 17.07 -33.01 -17.41
C VAL A 341 15.95 -32.45 -16.51
N THR A 342 14.82 -33.14 -16.46
CA THR A 342 13.72 -32.79 -15.57
C THR A 342 13.68 -33.75 -14.40
N VAL A 343 13.55 -33.22 -13.16
CA VAL A 343 13.43 -33.97 -11.93
C VAL A 343 12.26 -33.45 -11.09
N ASP A 344 11.63 -34.35 -10.33
CA ASP A 344 10.65 -33.95 -9.32
C ASP A 344 11.37 -33.58 -8.03
N LEU A 345 11.18 -32.37 -7.55
CA LEU A 345 11.80 -31.85 -6.35
C LEU A 345 10.73 -31.55 -5.30
N THR A 346 10.84 -32.19 -4.13
CA THR A 346 10.02 -31.87 -2.95
C THR A 346 10.71 -30.78 -2.15
N LEU A 347 10.06 -29.61 -2.03
CA LEU A 347 10.60 -28.47 -1.31
C LEU A 347 10.78 -28.76 0.19
N GLY A 348 11.91 -28.35 0.71
CA GLY A 348 12.17 -28.34 2.15
C GLY A 348 11.58 -27.12 2.84
N SER A 349 11.80 -27.04 4.15
CA SER A 349 11.34 -25.96 5.02
C SER A 349 12.51 -25.33 5.76
N GLN A 350 12.53 -24.01 5.84
CA GLN A 350 13.44 -23.24 6.68
C GLN A 350 12.64 -22.19 7.45
N LYS A 351 12.98 -21.98 8.73
CA LYS A 351 12.38 -20.91 9.52
C LYS A 351 12.63 -19.55 8.85
N GLY A 352 11.56 -18.75 8.71
CA GLY A 352 11.56 -17.42 8.13
C GLY A 352 11.85 -16.30 9.14
#